data_4f415da21c0679408cec79b6423c64f4
#
_entry.id   4f415da21c0679408cec79b6423c64f4
#
_cell.length_a   1.000
_cell.length_b   1.000
_cell.length_c   1.000
_cell.angle_alpha   90.00
_cell.angle_beta   90.00
_cell.angle_gamma   90.00
#
_symmetry.space_group_name_H-M   'P 1'
#
loop_
_entity.id
_entity.type
_entity.pdbx_description
1 polymer ?
#
loop_
_entity_poly.entity_id
_entity_poly.type
_entity_poly.pdbx_seq_one_letter_code
_entity_poly.pdbx_strand_id
1 'polypeptide(L)'
;MITSQQMRAARALLGIDRKELAALAGVSVPTIQRMEASDGQVRCVVDTLVRVISALEQGGIELISDDALSQGRGRGVRLREVASSATM
;
A
#
# COMPACT_ATOMS: atom_id res chain seq x y z
N MET A 1 -9.05 -1.21 6.53
CA MET A 1 -8.46 -0.35 5.53
C MET A 1 -7.37 -1.04 4.75
N ILE A 2 -6.30 -1.49 5.40
CA ILE A 2 -5.22 -2.18 4.68
C ILE A 2 -4.70 -3.30 5.56
N THR A 3 -4.33 -4.40 4.94
CA THR A 3 -3.69 -5.51 5.64
C THR A 3 -2.18 -5.45 5.46
N SER A 4 -1.46 -6.15 6.33
CA SER A 4 -0.02 -6.25 6.22
C SER A 4 0.38 -6.90 4.90
N GLN A 5 -0.39 -7.87 4.43
CA GLN A 5 -0.14 -8.51 3.16
C GLN A 5 -0.30 -7.54 2.00
N GLN A 6 -1.31 -6.68 2.04
CA GLN A 6 -1.48 -5.65 1.01
C GLN A 6 -0.30 -4.68 1.00
N MET A 7 0.21 -4.30 2.17
CA MET A 7 1.38 -3.42 2.23
C MET A 7 2.60 -4.06 1.57
N ARG A 8 2.87 -5.32 1.91
CA ARG A 8 4.02 -6.01 1.34
C ARG A 8 3.86 -6.22 -0.16
N ALA A 9 2.65 -6.57 -0.60
CA ALA A 9 2.37 -6.76 -2.01
C ALA A 9 2.51 -5.44 -2.77
N ALA A 10 2.03 -4.34 -2.21
CA ALA A 10 2.15 -3.03 -2.83
C ALA A 10 3.61 -2.62 -2.99
N ARG A 11 4.42 -2.83 -1.96
CA ARG A 11 5.86 -2.56 -2.07
C ARG A 11 6.50 -3.40 -3.17
N ALA A 12 6.13 -4.68 -3.23
CA ALA A 12 6.67 -5.56 -4.26
C ALA A 12 6.31 -5.08 -5.66
N LEU A 13 5.06 -4.66 -5.84
CA LEU A 13 4.62 -4.14 -7.13
C LEU A 13 5.34 -2.86 -7.52
N LEU A 14 5.63 -2.00 -6.55
CA LEU A 14 6.37 -0.76 -6.81
C LEU A 14 7.88 -0.98 -6.90
N GLY A 15 8.36 -2.14 -6.48
CA GLY A 15 9.79 -2.41 -6.48
C GLY A 15 10.56 -1.59 -5.46
N ILE A 16 9.94 -1.26 -4.34
CA ILE A 16 10.58 -0.45 -3.31
C ILE A 16 10.74 -1.26 -2.02
N ASP A 17 11.73 -0.87 -1.21
CA ASP A 17 11.93 -1.49 0.08
C ASP A 17 11.23 -0.67 1.18
N ARG A 18 11.35 -1.15 2.42
CA ARG A 18 10.72 -0.47 3.57
C ARG A 18 11.28 0.92 3.79
N LYS A 19 12.57 1.09 3.57
CA LYS A 19 13.21 2.38 3.75
C LYS A 19 12.65 3.41 2.77
N GLU A 20 12.48 2.99 1.53
CA GLU A 20 11.90 3.86 0.52
C GLU A 20 10.46 4.21 0.82
N LEU A 21 9.67 3.22 1.25
CA LEU A 21 8.29 3.50 1.61
C LEU A 21 8.20 4.44 2.81
N ALA A 22 9.07 4.24 3.80
CA ALA A 22 9.10 5.12 4.97
C ALA A 22 9.38 6.56 4.56
N ALA A 23 10.33 6.75 3.65
CA ALA A 23 10.68 8.09 3.16
C ALA A 23 9.49 8.72 2.42
N LEU A 24 8.84 7.95 1.56
CA LEU A 24 7.71 8.46 0.79
C LEU A 24 6.52 8.82 1.68
N ALA A 25 6.30 8.05 2.72
CA ALA A 25 5.17 8.26 3.62
C ALA A 25 5.49 9.27 4.74
N GLY A 26 6.76 9.62 4.92
CA GLY A 26 7.14 10.52 5.99
C GLY A 26 7.05 9.88 7.37
N VAL A 27 7.34 8.59 7.46
CA VAL A 27 7.33 7.86 8.72
C VAL A 27 8.65 7.12 8.89
N SER A 28 8.86 6.52 10.06
CA SER A 28 10.11 5.82 10.33
C SER A 28 10.08 4.39 9.80
N VAL A 29 11.25 3.83 9.53
CA VAL A 29 11.36 2.43 9.12
C VAL A 29 10.78 1.49 10.17
N PRO A 30 11.08 1.65 11.49
CA PRO A 30 10.44 0.80 12.49
C PRO A 30 8.91 0.84 12.44
N THR A 31 8.32 1.99 12.10
CA THR A 31 6.87 2.09 11.94
C THR A 31 6.39 1.19 10.81
N ILE A 32 7.06 1.23 9.66
CA ILE A 32 6.71 0.36 8.53
C ILE A 32 6.88 -1.10 8.93
N GLN A 33 7.97 -1.44 9.62
CA GLN A 33 8.20 -2.81 10.06
C GLN A 33 7.08 -3.31 10.96
N ARG A 34 6.66 -2.50 11.92
CA ARG A 34 5.57 -2.89 12.82
C ARG A 34 4.25 -3.06 12.07
N MET A 35 3.98 -2.18 11.12
CA MET A 35 2.76 -2.29 10.33
C MET A 35 2.75 -3.57 9.52
N GLU A 36 3.88 -3.91 8.90
CA GLU A 36 3.96 -5.11 8.07
C GLU A 36 4.04 -6.40 8.89
N ALA A 37 4.37 -6.30 10.16
CA ALA A 37 4.38 -7.44 11.06
C ALA A 37 3.00 -7.71 11.67
N SER A 38 2.03 -6.85 11.43
CA SER A 38 0.68 -7.04 11.96
C SER A 38 0.06 -8.31 11.39
N ASP A 39 -0.77 -8.95 12.20
CA ASP A 39 -1.49 -10.13 11.76
C ASP A 39 -2.84 -9.67 11.18
N GLY A 40 -2.92 -9.63 9.87
CA GLY A 40 -4.12 -9.14 9.20
C GLY A 40 -4.15 -7.64 9.07
N GLN A 41 -5.21 -7.02 9.58
CA GLN A 41 -5.39 -5.57 9.49
C GLN A 41 -4.26 -4.84 10.20
N VAL A 42 -3.70 -3.84 9.54
CA VAL A 42 -2.65 -3.02 10.12
C VAL A 42 -3.26 -2.14 11.21
N ARG A 43 -2.59 -2.11 12.36
CA ARG A 43 -3.00 -1.29 13.50
C ARG A 43 -1.96 -0.22 13.75
N CYS A 44 -2.39 1.02 13.64
CA CYS A 44 -1.55 2.17 13.93
C CYS A 44 -2.46 3.38 14.05
N VAL A 45 -1.88 4.52 14.44
CA VAL A 45 -2.69 5.73 14.48
C VAL A 45 -3.15 6.10 13.08
N VAL A 46 -4.33 6.71 13.01
CA VAL A 46 -4.97 7.01 11.73
C VAL A 46 -4.09 7.89 10.85
N ASP A 47 -3.44 8.87 11.42
CA ASP A 47 -2.58 9.76 10.64
C ASP A 47 -1.46 8.99 9.93
N THR A 48 -0.82 8.07 10.64
CA THR A 48 0.24 7.24 10.06
C THR A 48 -0.33 6.37 8.95
N LEU A 49 -1.49 5.77 9.18
CA LEU A 49 -2.14 4.92 8.19
C LEU A 49 -2.44 5.69 6.91
N VAL A 50 -3.00 6.90 7.06
CA VAL A 50 -3.32 7.75 5.92
C VAL A 50 -2.06 8.10 5.13
N ARG A 51 -0.97 8.42 5.82
CA ARG A 51 0.29 8.76 5.15
C ARG A 51 0.81 7.61 4.31
N VAL A 52 0.76 6.39 4.84
CA VAL A 52 1.25 5.23 4.12
C VAL A 52 0.35 4.91 2.94
N ILE A 53 -0.96 4.93 3.14
CA ILE A 53 -1.90 4.66 2.05
C ILE A 53 -1.73 5.70 0.94
N SER A 54 -1.61 6.96 1.30
CA SER A 54 -1.42 8.03 0.31
C SER A 54 -0.14 7.83 -0.48
N ALA A 55 0.94 7.44 0.18
CA ALA A 55 2.21 7.19 -0.50
C ALA A 55 2.06 6.07 -1.53
N LEU A 56 1.39 4.99 -1.16
CA LEU A 56 1.16 3.88 -2.08
C LEU A 56 0.28 4.29 -3.25
N GLU A 57 -0.78 5.05 -2.98
CA GLU A 57 -1.69 5.50 -4.02
C GLU A 57 -1.00 6.46 -4.99
N GLN A 58 -0.15 7.34 -4.47
CA GLN A 58 0.60 8.24 -5.32
C GLN A 58 1.58 7.49 -6.21
N GLY A 59 2.05 6.35 -5.76
CA GLY A 59 2.91 5.50 -6.57
C GLY A 59 2.15 4.67 -7.61
N GLY A 60 0.82 4.73 -7.61
CA GLY A 60 0.02 4.02 -8.58
C GLY A 60 -0.67 2.78 -8.06
N ILE A 61 -0.61 2.53 -6.76
CA ILE A 61 -1.25 1.35 -6.18
C ILE A 61 -2.73 1.62 -5.96
N GLU A 62 -3.55 0.69 -6.37
CA GLU A 62 -4.97 0.65 -6.04
C GLU A 62 -5.19 -0.45 -5.02
N LEU A 63 -5.76 -0.10 -3.87
CA LEU A 63 -6.07 -1.07 -2.83
C LEU A 63 -7.46 -1.64 -3.08
N ILE A 64 -7.55 -2.96 -3.15
CA ILE A 64 -8.81 -3.64 -3.45
C ILE A 64 -9.35 -4.18 -2.14
N SER A 65 -10.51 -3.67 -1.73
CA SER A 65 -11.16 -4.11 -0.49
C SER A 65 -12.01 -5.35 -0.75
N ASP A 66 -12.49 -5.95 0.34
CA ASP A 66 -13.31 -7.16 0.25
C ASP A 66 -14.56 -6.96 -0.59
N ASP A 67 -15.10 -5.74 -0.58
CA ASP A 67 -16.36 -5.44 -1.27
C ASP A 67 -16.16 -4.82 -2.63
N ALA A 68 -14.93 -4.76 -3.11
CA ALA A 68 -14.65 -4.15 -4.40
C ALA A 68 -15.25 -4.99 -5.53
N LEU A 69 -15.71 -4.31 -6.56
CA LEU A 69 -16.22 -4.99 -7.74
C LEU A 69 -15.06 -5.68 -8.46
N SER A 70 -15.08 -6.99 -8.44
CA SER A 70 -14.08 -7.78 -9.13
C SER A 70 -14.67 -9.16 -9.34
N GLN A 71 -13.90 -10.03 -9.95
CA GLN A 71 -14.37 -11.38 -10.23
C GLN A 71 -14.24 -12.31 -9.05
N GLY A 72 -13.88 -11.86 -7.90
CA GLY A 72 -13.75 -12.68 -6.74
C GLY A 72 -13.95 -11.88 -5.48
N ARG A 73 -13.82 -12.55 -4.36
CA ARG A 73 -13.88 -11.90 -3.06
C ARG A 73 -12.49 -11.84 -2.48
N GLY A 74 -12.31 -10.96 -1.54
CA GLY A 74 -11.06 -10.83 -0.83
C GLY A 74 -10.34 -9.54 -1.15
N ARG A 75 -9.22 -9.35 -0.51
CA ARG A 75 -8.44 -8.13 -0.63
C ARG A 75 -7.29 -8.32 -1.60
N GLY A 76 -6.85 -7.24 -2.18
CA GLY A 76 -5.73 -7.30 -3.08
C GLY A 76 -5.15 -5.93 -3.35
N VAL A 77 -4.20 -5.89 -4.26
CA VAL A 77 -3.60 -4.65 -4.72
C VAL A 77 -3.39 -4.74 -6.22
N ARG A 78 -3.41 -3.59 -6.86
CA ARG A 78 -3.15 -3.50 -8.28
C ARG A 78 -2.27 -2.28 -8.54
N LEU A 79 -1.25 -2.47 -9.35
CA LEU A 79 -0.48 -1.34 -9.85
C LEU A 79 -1.22 -0.81 -11.07
N ARG A 80 -1.71 0.42 -10.97
CA ARG A 80 -2.50 0.99 -12.05
C ARG A 80 -1.59 1.35 -13.22
N GLU A 81 -2.12 1.16 -14.39
CA GLU A 81 -1.44 1.61 -15.59
C GLU A 81 -1.45 3.13 -15.61
N VAL A 82 -0.29 3.71 -15.86
CA VAL A 82 -0.17 5.17 -15.87
C VAL A 82 -0.48 5.64 -17.28
N ALA A 83 -1.68 6.15 -17.46
CA ALA A 83 -2.15 6.56 -18.78
C ALA A 83 -1.22 7.57 -19.43
N SER A 84 -0.69 8.49 -18.65
CA SER A 84 0.17 9.50 -19.22
C SER A 84 1.44 8.92 -19.78
N SER A 85 1.93 7.82 -19.22
CA SER A 85 3.13 7.23 -19.75
C SER A 85 2.86 6.53 -21.07
N ALA A 86 1.62 6.17 -21.30
CA ALA A 86 1.27 5.51 -22.55
C ALA A 86 1.07 6.48 -23.68
N THR A 87 0.89 7.72 -23.39
CA THR A 87 0.54 8.65 -24.41
C THR A 87 1.69 9.41 -24.93
N MET A 88 2.69 9.14 -24.57
CA MET A 88 3.70 9.94 -25.04
C MET A 88 4.24 9.69 -26.20
#